data_0f1702d6aff270edf68f0d0874fb8937
#
_entry.id   0f1702d6aff270edf68f0d0874fb8937
#
_cell.length_a   1.000
_cell.length_b   1.000
_cell.length_c   1.000
_cell.angle_alpha   90.00
_cell.angle_beta   90.00
_cell.angle_gamma   90.00
#
_symmetry.space_group_name_H-M   'P 1'
#
loop_
_entity.id
_entity.type
_entity.pdbx_description
1 polymer ?
#
loop_
_entity_poly.entity_id
_entity_poly.type
_entity_poly.pdbx_seq_one_letter_code
_entity_poly.pdbx_strand_id
1 'polypeptide(L)'
;MSPLRGKWVKLDQKGNGPGARSSHAIALVGHKVYAFGGEFTPREPVDNKLHEFDVETSTWSVADVTGDIPPPRVGVTMAAVGHTIYVFGGRDAAHKELNELYSFDTSTNKWTLVSSGDDGPASRSYHSTTSDDRHVYIFGGCGIAGRLNDLWAYDVVEQKWIKNPTPGYSLKGRGGPGLAVVQGKIWVVYGFSGVEMDDVHCFNPAEETWVQVETSGENPTARSVFSAVGIGKYIIIYGGEVDPSDLGHLGAGKFTSEAYVLDTETLIWKRLDDGPGSDNHPGPRGWCAFAAGCLNGKQGLLLYGGNSPTNDRLDDFFFFTPCLDAVGY
;
A
#
# COMPACT_ATOMS: atom_id res chain seq x y z
N MET A 1 -18.00 -10.24 -24.73
CA MET A 1 -16.76 -9.48 -24.48
C MET A 1 -15.78 -10.42 -23.82
N SER A 2 -14.54 -10.47 -24.30
CA SER A 2 -13.51 -11.24 -23.59
C SER A 2 -13.29 -10.66 -22.19
N PRO A 3 -13.13 -11.49 -21.14
CA PRO A 3 -12.86 -10.98 -19.81
C PRO A 3 -11.55 -10.19 -19.80
N LEU A 4 -11.50 -9.14 -19.00
CA LEU A 4 -10.23 -8.45 -18.74
C LEU A 4 -9.28 -9.42 -18.05
N ARG A 5 -8.02 -9.39 -18.45
CA ARG A 5 -7.01 -10.34 -18.00
C ARG A 5 -5.87 -9.64 -17.31
N GLY A 6 -5.18 -10.41 -16.50
CA GLY A 6 -3.91 -10.04 -15.91
C GLY A 6 -3.00 -11.24 -15.82
N LYS A 7 -1.70 -10.99 -15.70
CA LYS A 7 -0.70 -12.04 -15.61
C LYS A 7 0.18 -11.82 -14.38
N TRP A 8 0.28 -12.84 -13.54
CA TRP A 8 1.22 -12.93 -12.46
C TRP A 8 2.54 -13.55 -12.89
N VAL A 9 3.63 -12.99 -12.43
CA VAL A 9 4.97 -13.56 -12.52
C VAL A 9 5.58 -13.58 -11.14
N LYS A 10 6.01 -14.76 -10.69
CA LYS A 10 6.82 -14.89 -9.48
C LYS A 10 8.25 -14.50 -9.81
N LEU A 11 8.77 -13.51 -9.09
CA LEU A 11 10.12 -13.02 -9.28
C LEU A 11 11.13 -13.95 -8.62
N ASP A 12 12.22 -14.26 -9.33
CA ASP A 12 13.35 -14.94 -8.73
C ASP A 12 14.01 -14.03 -7.70
N GLN A 13 14.44 -14.61 -6.59
CA GLN A 13 15.07 -13.89 -5.50
C GLN A 13 16.39 -14.56 -5.14
N LYS A 14 17.49 -13.85 -5.36
CA LYS A 14 18.84 -14.25 -4.96
C LYS A 14 19.32 -13.38 -3.81
N GLY A 15 20.31 -13.85 -3.07
CA GLY A 15 20.84 -13.12 -1.92
C GLY A 15 19.95 -13.19 -0.69
N ASN A 16 20.25 -12.35 0.30
CA ASN A 16 19.52 -12.30 1.57
C ASN A 16 18.45 -11.21 1.52
N GLY A 17 17.21 -11.62 1.33
CA GLY A 17 16.05 -10.72 1.31
C GLY A 17 15.49 -10.41 2.68
N PRO A 18 14.36 -9.67 2.71
CA PRO A 18 13.70 -9.30 3.96
C PRO A 18 13.21 -10.50 4.77
N GLY A 19 13.05 -11.65 4.15
CA GLY A 19 12.44 -12.83 4.75
C GLY A 19 10.92 -12.71 4.84
N ALA A 20 10.31 -13.67 5.51
CA ALA A 20 8.87 -13.73 5.71
C ALA A 20 8.42 -12.64 6.67
N ARG A 21 7.50 -11.80 6.21
CA ARG A 21 6.92 -10.71 7.01
C ARG A 21 5.61 -10.20 6.43
N SER A 22 4.86 -9.53 7.28
CA SER A 22 3.65 -8.78 6.92
C SER A 22 3.70 -7.38 7.53
N SER A 23 2.77 -6.50 7.15
CA SER A 23 2.67 -5.13 7.69
C SER A 23 3.93 -4.28 7.47
N HIS A 24 4.67 -4.59 6.41
CA HIS A 24 5.83 -3.87 5.92
C HIS A 24 5.44 -3.04 4.69
N ALA A 25 6.39 -2.27 4.17
CA ALA A 25 6.19 -1.45 2.98
C ALA A 25 7.30 -1.68 1.96
N ILE A 26 6.96 -1.51 0.68
CA ILE A 26 7.92 -1.45 -0.43
C ILE A 26 7.68 -0.22 -1.28
N ALA A 27 8.72 0.21 -1.99
CA ALA A 27 8.67 1.23 -3.02
C ALA A 27 9.67 0.92 -4.12
N LEU A 28 9.35 1.29 -5.36
CA LEU A 28 10.24 1.17 -6.51
C LEU A 28 10.81 2.52 -6.88
N VAL A 29 12.14 2.61 -6.96
CA VAL A 29 12.86 3.77 -7.49
C VAL A 29 13.88 3.28 -8.53
N GLY A 30 13.69 3.70 -9.77
CA GLY A 30 14.52 3.22 -10.88
C GLY A 30 14.38 1.71 -11.05
N HIS A 31 15.48 0.98 -10.93
CA HIS A 31 15.55 -0.48 -11.03
C HIS A 31 15.67 -1.19 -9.67
N LYS A 32 15.42 -0.48 -8.56
CA LYS A 32 15.50 -1.05 -7.21
C LYS A 32 14.18 -0.96 -6.47
N VAL A 33 13.80 -2.08 -5.86
CA VAL A 33 12.69 -2.14 -4.90
C VAL A 33 13.27 -2.10 -3.50
N TYR A 34 12.78 -1.18 -2.68
CA TYR A 34 13.19 -1.02 -1.29
C TYR A 34 12.10 -1.56 -0.37
N ALA A 35 12.48 -2.31 0.66
CA ALA A 35 11.56 -2.88 1.64
C ALA A 35 11.97 -2.49 3.05
N PHE A 36 10.99 -2.08 3.87
CA PHE A 36 11.22 -1.59 5.24
C PHE A 36 10.10 -2.00 6.18
N GLY A 37 10.47 -2.32 7.43
CA GLY A 37 9.56 -2.56 8.51
C GLY A 37 8.89 -3.94 8.49
N GLY A 38 7.80 -4.05 9.23
CA GLY A 38 6.98 -5.26 9.29
C GLY A 38 7.24 -6.17 10.47
N GLU A 39 6.48 -7.24 10.50
CA GLU A 39 6.46 -8.24 11.57
C GLU A 39 6.53 -9.66 11.02
N PHE A 40 7.14 -10.55 11.80
CA PHE A 40 7.04 -12.00 11.64
C PHE A 40 6.19 -12.59 12.77
N THR A 41 6.55 -12.29 14.00
CA THR A 41 5.70 -12.49 15.17
C THR A 41 4.75 -11.30 15.29
N PRO A 42 3.44 -11.53 15.49
CA PRO A 42 2.48 -10.44 15.58
C PRO A 42 2.88 -9.35 16.57
N ARG A 43 2.83 -8.09 16.14
CA ARG A 43 3.14 -6.87 16.90
C ARG A 43 4.62 -6.69 17.30
N GLU A 44 5.52 -7.55 16.81
CA GLU A 44 6.95 -7.43 17.07
C GLU A 44 7.66 -7.00 15.79
N PRO A 45 8.17 -5.75 15.69
CA PRO A 45 8.93 -5.33 14.53
C PRO A 45 10.16 -6.21 14.32
N VAL A 46 10.36 -6.66 13.08
CA VAL A 46 11.45 -7.60 12.75
C VAL A 46 12.81 -6.91 12.87
N ASP A 47 12.96 -5.78 12.20
CA ASP A 47 14.21 -5.00 12.13
C ASP A 47 13.95 -3.58 11.63
N ASN A 48 15.01 -2.79 11.48
CA ASN A 48 14.98 -1.48 10.82
C ASN A 48 15.93 -1.42 9.63
N LYS A 49 16.25 -2.56 9.04
CA LYS A 49 17.08 -2.63 7.84
C LYS A 49 16.29 -2.14 6.65
N LEU A 50 16.94 -1.42 5.77
CA LEU A 50 16.40 -1.12 4.44
C LEU A 50 16.96 -2.16 3.48
N HIS A 51 16.09 -3.07 3.05
CA HIS A 51 16.44 -4.09 2.06
C HIS A 51 16.25 -3.50 0.66
N GLU A 52 17.17 -3.79 -0.24
CA GLU A 52 17.05 -3.38 -1.64
C GLU A 52 17.15 -4.57 -2.57
N PHE A 53 16.25 -4.61 -3.54
CA PHE A 53 16.19 -5.63 -4.58
C PHE A 53 16.52 -5.00 -5.93
N ASP A 54 17.56 -5.47 -6.58
CA ASP A 54 17.90 -5.08 -7.94
C ASP A 54 17.07 -5.93 -8.91
N VAL A 55 16.16 -5.31 -9.65
CA VAL A 55 15.28 -6.03 -10.58
C VAL A 55 16.01 -6.58 -11.81
N GLU A 56 17.15 -6.01 -12.16
CA GLU A 56 17.95 -6.46 -13.29
C GLU A 56 18.74 -7.74 -12.97
N THR A 57 19.23 -7.85 -11.75
CA THR A 57 20.01 -9.01 -11.29
C THR A 57 19.20 -9.97 -10.42
N SER A 58 17.96 -9.63 -10.09
CA SER A 58 17.07 -10.38 -9.18
C SER A 58 17.73 -10.66 -7.81
N THR A 59 18.49 -9.71 -7.28
CA THR A 59 19.31 -9.91 -6.08
C THR A 59 18.93 -8.94 -4.97
N TRP A 60 18.70 -9.49 -3.79
CA TRP A 60 18.54 -8.74 -2.55
C TRP A 60 19.86 -8.41 -1.90
N SER A 61 19.94 -7.23 -1.33
CA SER A 61 21.02 -6.81 -0.41
C SER A 61 20.42 -5.88 0.66
N VAL A 62 21.20 -5.61 1.70
CA VAL A 62 20.86 -4.60 2.69
C VAL A 62 21.59 -3.32 2.30
N ALA A 63 20.86 -2.21 2.18
CA ALA A 63 21.43 -0.92 1.86
C ALA A 63 22.38 -0.46 2.98
N ASP A 64 23.54 0.04 2.62
CA ASP A 64 24.47 0.69 3.56
C ASP A 64 24.00 2.13 3.74
N VAL A 65 23.30 2.38 4.86
CA VAL A 65 22.57 3.62 5.11
C VAL A 65 23.22 4.47 6.17
N THR A 66 23.04 5.78 6.04
CA THR A 66 23.51 6.79 7.01
C THR A 66 22.37 7.72 7.40
N GLY A 67 22.64 8.66 8.32
CA GLY A 67 21.70 9.70 8.73
C GLY A 67 20.77 9.27 9.85
N ASP A 68 19.54 9.76 9.82
CA ASP A 68 18.52 9.56 10.84
C ASP A 68 17.76 8.25 10.60
N ILE A 69 18.37 7.13 10.93
CA ILE A 69 17.81 5.80 10.64
C ILE A 69 16.54 5.58 11.48
N PRO A 70 15.38 5.30 10.88
CA PRO A 70 14.15 5.05 11.63
C PRO A 70 14.27 3.80 12.51
N PRO A 71 13.79 3.84 13.76
CA PRO A 71 13.65 2.63 14.57
C PRO A 71 12.68 1.61 13.96
N PRO A 72 12.77 0.32 14.36
CA PRO A 72 11.88 -0.73 13.87
C PRO A 72 10.40 -0.41 14.11
N ARG A 73 9.55 -0.75 13.14
CA ARG A 73 8.09 -0.49 13.21
C ARG A 73 7.29 -1.41 12.31
N VAL A 74 6.02 -1.59 12.65
CA VAL A 74 5.03 -2.34 11.88
C VAL A 74 3.88 -1.42 11.45
N GLY A 75 3.12 -1.84 10.45
CA GLY A 75 1.99 -1.03 9.95
C GLY A 75 2.43 0.30 9.37
N VAL A 76 3.63 0.35 8.84
CA VAL A 76 4.29 1.48 8.20
C VAL A 76 3.94 1.52 6.72
N THR A 77 4.02 2.70 6.12
CA THR A 77 3.80 2.89 4.69
C THR A 77 4.96 3.66 4.05
N MET A 78 5.14 3.45 2.77
CA MET A 78 6.16 4.11 1.96
C MET A 78 5.58 4.61 0.65
N ALA A 79 6.09 5.74 0.17
CA ALA A 79 5.83 6.22 -1.18
C ALA A 79 7.08 6.92 -1.72
N ALA A 80 7.28 6.82 -3.04
CA ALA A 80 8.39 7.47 -3.71
C ALA A 80 7.93 8.73 -4.43
N VAL A 81 8.74 9.80 -4.34
CA VAL A 81 8.62 10.99 -5.17
C VAL A 81 10.00 11.27 -5.76
N GLY A 82 10.13 11.12 -7.07
CA GLY A 82 11.42 11.17 -7.75
C GLY A 82 12.37 10.08 -7.23
N HIS A 83 13.54 10.47 -6.76
CA HIS A 83 14.56 9.56 -6.21
C HIS A 83 14.47 9.39 -4.68
N THR A 84 13.48 9.96 -4.06
CA THR A 84 13.33 9.97 -2.60
C THR A 84 12.16 9.11 -2.19
N ILE A 85 12.38 8.26 -1.19
CA ILE A 85 11.34 7.45 -0.55
C ILE A 85 10.94 8.14 0.76
N TYR A 86 9.64 8.25 0.99
CA TYR A 86 9.06 8.79 2.21
C TYR A 86 8.42 7.67 3.02
N VAL A 87 8.72 7.63 4.31
CA VAL A 87 8.23 6.62 5.26
C VAL A 87 7.49 7.33 6.38
N PHE A 88 6.24 6.97 6.59
CA PHE A 88 5.40 7.62 7.59
C PHE A 88 4.83 6.64 8.61
N GLY A 89 4.86 7.04 9.88
CA GLY A 89 4.10 6.43 10.94
C GLY A 89 4.48 4.99 11.26
N GLY A 90 3.48 4.23 11.61
CA GLY A 90 3.61 2.86 12.07
C GLY A 90 3.51 2.74 13.58
N ARG A 91 3.79 1.55 14.08
CA ARG A 91 3.76 1.19 15.51
C ARG A 91 5.09 0.60 15.91
N ASP A 92 5.67 1.08 17.00
CA ASP A 92 6.95 0.60 17.51
C ASP A 92 6.82 -0.67 18.37
N ALA A 93 7.96 -1.17 18.88
CA ALA A 93 8.01 -2.36 19.72
C ALA A 93 7.31 -2.20 21.08
N ALA A 94 7.11 -0.97 21.54
CA ALA A 94 6.34 -0.64 22.74
C ALA A 94 4.83 -0.46 22.46
N HIS A 95 4.39 -0.80 21.25
CA HIS A 95 3.00 -0.64 20.76
C HIS A 95 2.52 0.82 20.72
N LYS A 96 3.46 1.76 20.58
CA LYS A 96 3.15 3.18 20.43
C LYS A 96 2.93 3.52 18.97
N GLU A 97 1.83 4.20 18.67
CA GLU A 97 1.58 4.76 17.34
C GLU A 97 2.54 5.93 17.08
N LEU A 98 3.03 6.03 15.85
CA LEU A 98 4.06 6.97 15.42
C LEU A 98 3.51 7.97 14.40
N ASN A 99 4.13 9.15 14.32
CA ASN A 99 3.76 10.22 13.38
C ASN A 99 4.97 10.93 12.75
N GLU A 100 6.13 10.31 12.82
CA GLU A 100 7.31 10.83 12.16
C GLU A 100 7.25 10.57 10.66
N LEU A 101 7.75 11.53 9.89
CA LEU A 101 8.03 11.37 8.46
C LEU A 101 9.53 11.35 8.25
N TYR A 102 10.03 10.26 7.69
CA TYR A 102 11.40 10.13 7.22
C TYR A 102 11.46 10.17 5.71
N SER A 103 12.55 10.71 5.18
CA SER A 103 12.92 10.56 3.78
C SER A 103 14.19 9.76 3.64
N PHE A 104 14.26 8.98 2.57
CA PHE A 104 15.47 8.26 2.16
C PHE A 104 15.86 8.68 0.75
N ASP A 105 17.02 9.30 0.63
CA ASP A 105 17.60 9.67 -0.66
C ASP A 105 18.33 8.46 -1.25
N THR A 106 17.79 7.88 -2.32
CA THR A 106 18.34 6.68 -2.95
C THR A 106 19.65 6.94 -3.68
N SER A 107 20.01 8.20 -3.97
CA SER A 107 21.28 8.56 -4.61
C SER A 107 22.43 8.65 -3.62
N THR A 108 22.18 8.95 -2.36
CA THR A 108 23.18 9.10 -1.31
C THR A 108 23.06 8.06 -0.19
N ASN A 109 22.04 7.23 -0.21
CA ASN A 109 21.70 6.26 0.84
C ASN A 109 21.57 6.90 2.23
N LYS A 110 20.99 8.10 2.28
CA LYS A 110 20.87 8.87 3.52
C LYS A 110 19.42 9.00 3.96
N TRP A 111 19.17 8.65 5.23
CA TRP A 111 17.93 8.94 5.94
C TRP A 111 17.95 10.35 6.53
N THR A 112 16.80 11.00 6.48
CA THR A 112 16.56 12.30 7.13
C THR A 112 15.22 12.25 7.85
N LEU A 113 15.20 12.68 9.12
CA LEU A 113 13.94 12.97 9.83
C LEU A 113 13.40 14.28 9.29
N VAL A 114 12.36 14.21 8.47
CA VAL A 114 11.79 15.38 7.78
C VAL A 114 10.78 16.10 8.66
N SER A 115 9.98 15.32 9.41
CA SER A 115 8.99 15.86 10.34
C SER A 115 8.94 14.99 11.59
N SER A 116 9.07 15.65 12.75
CA SER A 116 8.95 15.00 14.07
C SER A 116 7.50 14.74 14.49
N GLY A 117 6.54 15.23 13.71
CA GLY A 117 5.11 15.02 13.93
C GLY A 117 4.35 16.20 14.54
N ASP A 118 5.05 17.27 14.92
CA ASP A 118 4.42 18.40 15.63
C ASP A 118 3.43 19.19 14.74
N ASP A 119 3.69 19.26 13.44
CA ASP A 119 2.90 20.03 12.48
C ASP A 119 2.09 19.17 11.49
N GLY A 120 2.08 17.86 11.68
CA GLY A 120 1.52 16.91 10.73
C GLY A 120 0.38 16.05 11.27
N PRO A 121 0.12 14.92 10.62
CA PRO A 121 -0.91 13.99 11.04
C PRO A 121 -0.69 13.47 12.44
N ALA A 122 -1.77 13.16 13.17
CA ALA A 122 -1.68 12.42 14.42
C ALA A 122 -1.04 11.05 14.21
N SER A 123 -0.43 10.52 15.26
CA SER A 123 0.21 9.21 15.29
C SER A 123 -0.75 8.12 14.84
N ARG A 124 -0.27 7.24 13.98
CA ARG A 124 -1.09 6.15 13.39
C ARG A 124 -0.28 5.02 12.81
N SER A 125 -0.93 3.87 12.69
CA SER A 125 -0.45 2.70 11.96
C SER A 125 -1.58 2.16 11.08
N TYR A 126 -1.25 1.29 10.12
CA TYR A 126 -2.22 0.70 9.18
C TYR A 126 -3.03 1.75 8.39
N HIS A 127 -2.45 2.94 8.26
CA HIS A 127 -2.87 3.96 7.32
C HIS A 127 -2.44 3.58 5.91
N SER A 128 -2.92 4.30 4.92
CA SER A 128 -2.49 4.13 3.53
C SER A 128 -1.74 5.36 3.05
N THR A 129 -0.79 5.13 2.16
CA THR A 129 0.05 6.17 1.57
C THR A 129 0.12 5.98 0.06
N THR A 130 0.05 7.06 -0.64
CA THR A 130 0.29 7.14 -2.09
C THR A 130 0.98 8.47 -2.41
N SER A 131 1.44 8.64 -3.63
CA SER A 131 2.11 9.88 -4.04
C SER A 131 1.77 10.26 -5.47
N ASP A 132 1.89 11.53 -5.74
CA ASP A 132 2.05 12.07 -7.11
C ASP A 132 3.51 12.53 -7.30
N ASP A 133 3.76 13.39 -8.28
CA ASP A 133 5.10 13.92 -8.56
C ASP A 133 5.58 14.99 -7.57
N ARG A 134 4.72 15.43 -6.64
CA ARG A 134 5.02 16.49 -5.67
C ARG A 134 4.56 16.20 -4.25
N HIS A 135 3.54 15.38 -4.06
CA HIS A 135 2.93 15.17 -2.74
C HIS A 135 2.98 13.71 -2.31
N VAL A 136 3.16 13.52 -1.01
CA VAL A 136 2.93 12.25 -0.34
C VAL A 136 1.63 12.36 0.43
N TYR A 137 0.64 11.52 0.09
CA TYR A 137 -0.68 11.51 0.71
C TYR A 137 -0.76 10.42 1.78
N ILE A 138 -1.30 10.79 2.94
CA ILE A 138 -1.54 9.91 4.08
C ILE A 138 -3.02 9.92 4.39
N PHE A 139 -3.64 8.75 4.47
CA PHE A 139 -5.06 8.63 4.79
C PHE A 139 -5.32 7.57 5.85
N GLY A 140 -6.16 7.92 6.83
CA GLY A 140 -6.80 6.98 7.74
C GLY A 140 -5.82 6.29 8.69
N GLY A 141 -6.13 5.04 8.99
CA GLY A 141 -5.36 4.19 9.90
C GLY A 141 -5.90 4.14 11.31
N CYS A 142 -5.14 3.46 12.17
CA CYS A 142 -5.41 3.30 13.59
C CYS A 142 -4.62 4.33 14.37
N GLY A 143 -5.31 5.24 15.03
CA GLY A 143 -4.73 6.22 15.95
C GLY A 143 -4.86 5.80 17.41
N ILE A 144 -4.43 6.66 18.33
CA ILE A 144 -4.48 6.41 19.77
C ILE A 144 -5.94 6.26 20.27
N ALA A 145 -6.84 7.09 19.74
CA ALA A 145 -8.24 7.14 20.18
C ALA A 145 -9.21 6.39 19.25
N GLY A 146 -8.71 5.70 18.24
CA GLY A 146 -9.55 4.95 17.28
C GLY A 146 -9.11 5.13 15.84
N ARG A 147 -9.95 4.70 14.91
CA ARG A 147 -9.68 4.76 13.48
C ARG A 147 -9.91 6.16 12.93
N LEU A 148 -9.07 6.56 12.01
CA LEU A 148 -9.00 7.90 11.45
C LEU A 148 -9.54 7.94 10.02
N ASN A 149 -10.03 9.10 9.59
CA ASN A 149 -10.55 9.35 8.24
C ASN A 149 -10.00 10.64 7.61
N ASP A 150 -8.98 11.22 8.20
CA ASP A 150 -8.35 12.44 7.71
C ASP A 150 -7.36 12.15 6.58
N LEU A 151 -7.30 13.07 5.65
CA LEU A 151 -6.35 13.06 4.53
C LEU A 151 -5.36 14.20 4.69
N TRP A 152 -4.08 13.87 4.66
CA TRP A 152 -2.98 14.80 4.68
C TRP A 152 -2.13 14.65 3.45
N ALA A 153 -1.50 15.75 3.04
CA ALA A 153 -0.49 15.76 2.01
C ALA A 153 0.79 16.41 2.54
N TYR A 154 1.93 15.78 2.27
CA TYR A 154 3.22 16.41 2.46
C TYR A 154 3.73 16.92 1.13
N ASP A 155 3.89 18.24 1.00
CA ASP A 155 4.47 18.89 -0.16
C ASP A 155 5.99 18.81 -0.07
N VAL A 156 6.60 18.00 -0.94
CA VAL A 156 8.06 17.75 -0.88
C VAL A 156 8.89 18.94 -1.35
N VAL A 157 8.29 19.87 -2.11
CA VAL A 157 8.95 21.11 -2.59
C VAL A 157 8.92 22.16 -1.51
N GLU A 158 7.73 22.46 -0.97
CA GLU A 158 7.53 23.45 0.09
C GLU A 158 7.95 22.92 1.48
N GLN A 159 8.18 21.62 1.60
CA GLN A 159 8.56 20.95 2.84
C GLN A 159 7.59 21.20 3.99
N LYS A 160 6.30 21.07 3.70
CA LYS A 160 5.24 21.32 4.68
C LYS A 160 4.08 20.34 4.55
N TRP A 161 3.38 20.12 5.67
CA TRP A 161 2.14 19.40 5.72
C TRP A 161 0.96 20.27 5.29
N ILE A 162 0.04 19.67 4.57
CA ILE A 162 -1.24 20.26 4.18
C ILE A 162 -2.33 19.33 4.73
N LYS A 163 -3.16 19.84 5.63
CA LYS A 163 -4.35 19.13 6.05
C LYS A 163 -5.47 19.41 5.07
N ASN A 164 -5.95 18.37 4.39
CA ASN A 164 -7.07 18.52 3.48
C ASN A 164 -8.40 18.63 4.25
N PRO A 165 -9.44 19.18 3.62
CA PRO A 165 -10.77 19.24 4.24
C PRO A 165 -11.22 17.88 4.77
N THR A 166 -11.87 17.89 5.93
CA THR A 166 -12.40 16.68 6.54
C THR A 166 -13.52 16.11 5.66
N PRO A 167 -13.49 14.81 5.36
CA PRO A 167 -14.60 14.18 4.64
C PRO A 167 -15.87 14.21 5.49
N GLY A 168 -17.02 14.09 4.83
CA GLY A 168 -18.30 13.99 5.51
C GLY A 168 -18.45 12.71 6.35
N TYR A 169 -19.54 12.61 7.09
CA TYR A 169 -19.83 11.47 7.97
C TYR A 169 -19.95 10.13 7.25
N SER A 170 -20.16 10.13 5.95
CA SER A 170 -20.22 8.91 5.13
C SER A 170 -18.88 8.17 5.05
N LEU A 171 -17.77 8.88 5.14
CA LEU A 171 -16.44 8.29 5.18
C LEU A 171 -16.01 8.05 6.62
N LYS A 172 -16.28 6.87 7.13
CA LYS A 172 -15.90 6.46 8.49
C LYS A 172 -14.40 6.27 8.61
N GLY A 173 -13.88 6.54 9.81
CA GLY A 173 -12.49 6.20 10.17
C GLY A 173 -12.22 4.71 9.93
N ARG A 174 -11.09 4.39 9.32
CA ARG A 174 -10.76 3.03 8.88
C ARG A 174 -9.28 2.74 8.82
N GLY A 175 -8.94 1.47 9.05
CA GLY A 175 -7.61 0.93 8.80
C GLY A 175 -7.59 0.09 7.53
N GLY A 176 -6.41 -0.05 6.91
CA GLY A 176 -6.18 -0.90 5.75
C GLY A 176 -7.02 -0.58 4.50
N PRO A 177 -7.36 0.70 4.21
CA PRO A 177 -8.03 1.04 2.96
C PRO A 177 -7.07 0.99 1.78
N GLY A 178 -7.60 0.91 0.57
CA GLY A 178 -6.86 1.24 -0.64
C GLY A 178 -6.79 2.76 -0.82
N LEU A 179 -5.64 3.25 -1.26
CA LEU A 179 -5.43 4.66 -1.57
C LEU A 179 -4.64 4.77 -2.87
N ALA A 180 -5.15 5.54 -3.81
CA ALA A 180 -4.49 5.76 -5.10
C ALA A 180 -4.72 7.18 -5.62
N VAL A 181 -3.70 7.73 -6.27
CA VAL A 181 -3.83 8.93 -7.09
C VAL A 181 -4.11 8.50 -8.51
N VAL A 182 -5.27 8.90 -9.04
CA VAL A 182 -5.67 8.62 -10.41
C VAL A 182 -6.22 9.90 -11.04
N GLN A 183 -5.61 10.33 -12.15
CA GLN A 183 -6.00 11.54 -12.87
C GLN A 183 -6.11 12.79 -11.98
N GLY A 184 -5.14 12.96 -11.09
CA GLY A 184 -5.06 14.11 -10.18
C GLY A 184 -6.05 14.10 -9.02
N LYS A 185 -6.80 13.03 -8.82
CA LYS A 185 -7.71 12.85 -7.69
C LYS A 185 -7.23 11.73 -6.78
N ILE A 186 -7.57 11.84 -5.49
CA ILE A 186 -7.23 10.85 -4.48
C ILE A 186 -8.45 9.96 -4.21
N TRP A 187 -8.28 8.66 -4.41
CA TRP A 187 -9.32 7.65 -4.25
C TRP A 187 -9.10 6.84 -3.00
N VAL A 188 -10.14 6.72 -2.19
CA VAL A 188 -10.19 5.87 -0.99
C VAL A 188 -11.13 4.73 -1.27
N VAL A 189 -10.61 3.51 -1.22
CA VAL A 189 -11.32 2.29 -1.57
C VAL A 189 -11.41 1.39 -0.35
N TYR A 190 -12.62 1.09 0.11
CA TYR A 190 -12.89 0.08 1.11
C TYR A 190 -12.12 0.31 2.43
N GLY A 191 -11.78 -0.73 3.15
CA GLY A 191 -11.07 -0.70 4.43
C GLY A 191 -11.90 -1.27 5.56
N PHE A 192 -11.36 -1.21 6.79
CA PHE A 192 -11.97 -1.78 7.99
C PHE A 192 -12.33 -0.69 9.00
N SER A 193 -13.62 -0.63 9.37
CA SER A 193 -14.17 0.34 10.34
C SER A 193 -14.96 -0.37 11.45
N GLY A 194 -14.39 -1.44 12.01
CA GLY A 194 -15.10 -2.35 12.92
C GLY A 194 -15.81 -3.47 12.17
N VAL A 195 -16.13 -3.24 10.91
CA VAL A 195 -16.57 -4.22 9.90
C VAL A 195 -15.84 -3.92 8.60
N GLU A 196 -15.77 -4.89 7.71
CA GLU A 196 -15.24 -4.67 6.37
C GLU A 196 -16.18 -3.74 5.59
N MET A 197 -15.60 -2.76 4.90
CA MET A 197 -16.34 -1.73 4.16
C MET A 197 -16.25 -1.97 2.66
N ASP A 198 -17.25 -1.47 1.92
CA ASP A 198 -17.35 -1.58 0.46
C ASP A 198 -17.68 -0.26 -0.23
N ASP A 199 -17.41 0.85 0.43
CA ASP A 199 -17.63 2.21 -0.09
C ASP A 199 -16.36 2.73 -0.78
N VAL A 200 -16.57 3.60 -1.76
CA VAL A 200 -15.52 4.28 -2.51
C VAL A 200 -15.74 5.79 -2.41
N HIS A 201 -14.69 6.51 -2.10
CA HIS A 201 -14.70 7.96 -1.99
C HIS A 201 -13.59 8.57 -2.84
N CYS A 202 -13.82 9.79 -3.32
CA CYS A 202 -12.87 10.52 -4.14
C CYS A 202 -12.71 11.94 -3.60
N PHE A 203 -11.47 12.37 -3.44
CA PHE A 203 -11.10 13.74 -3.10
C PHE A 203 -10.49 14.43 -4.32
N ASN A 204 -11.03 15.60 -4.66
CA ASN A 204 -10.48 16.48 -5.68
C ASN A 204 -9.67 17.60 -5.04
N PRO A 205 -8.32 17.59 -5.12
CA PRO A 205 -7.49 18.62 -4.49
C PRO A 205 -7.69 20.02 -5.08
N ALA A 206 -8.04 20.12 -6.37
CA ALA A 206 -8.22 21.40 -7.02
C ALA A 206 -9.49 22.13 -6.54
N GLU A 207 -10.52 21.39 -6.21
CA GLU A 207 -11.80 21.89 -5.70
C GLU A 207 -11.93 21.78 -4.19
N GLU A 208 -11.01 21.05 -3.53
CA GLU A 208 -11.03 20.75 -2.11
C GLU A 208 -12.32 20.06 -1.66
N THR A 209 -12.85 19.17 -2.50
CA THR A 209 -14.14 18.49 -2.28
C THR A 209 -14.04 16.98 -2.21
N TRP A 210 -14.83 16.39 -1.31
CA TRP A 210 -15.04 14.95 -1.19
C TRP A 210 -16.36 14.54 -1.84
N VAL A 211 -16.33 13.40 -2.54
CA VAL A 211 -17.53 12.77 -3.11
C VAL A 211 -17.52 11.28 -2.76
N GLN A 212 -18.63 10.77 -2.24
CA GLN A 212 -18.88 9.34 -2.20
C GLN A 212 -19.30 8.89 -3.59
N VAL A 213 -18.67 7.85 -4.10
CA VAL A 213 -18.83 7.41 -5.48
C VAL A 213 -19.64 6.13 -5.51
N GLU A 214 -20.72 6.14 -6.28
CA GLU A 214 -21.49 4.93 -6.56
C GLU A 214 -20.82 4.13 -7.68
N THR A 215 -20.41 2.91 -7.36
CA THR A 215 -19.81 1.99 -8.32
C THR A 215 -20.76 0.88 -8.71
N SER A 216 -20.56 0.31 -9.88
CA SER A 216 -21.38 -0.78 -10.43
C SER A 216 -20.50 -1.87 -11.07
N GLY A 217 -21.14 -2.85 -11.68
CA GLY A 217 -20.47 -3.97 -12.30
C GLY A 217 -20.19 -5.11 -11.33
N GLU A 218 -19.02 -5.69 -11.42
CA GLU A 218 -18.60 -6.80 -10.55
C GLU A 218 -17.94 -6.25 -9.28
N ASN A 219 -18.72 -5.60 -8.42
CA ASN A 219 -18.21 -5.01 -7.20
C ASN A 219 -17.54 -6.08 -6.32
N PRO A 220 -16.29 -5.85 -5.88
CA PRO A 220 -15.66 -6.71 -4.89
C PRO A 220 -16.48 -6.74 -3.60
N THR A 221 -16.50 -7.86 -2.89
CA THR A 221 -17.03 -7.88 -1.52
C THR A 221 -16.20 -6.98 -0.62
N ALA A 222 -16.82 -6.48 0.46
CA ALA A 222 -16.17 -5.64 1.46
C ALA A 222 -14.86 -6.28 1.96
N ARG A 223 -13.80 -5.50 2.04
CA ARG A 223 -12.47 -5.99 2.43
C ARG A 223 -11.53 -4.89 2.90
N SER A 224 -10.46 -5.32 3.57
CA SER A 224 -9.38 -4.45 4.00
C SER A 224 -8.01 -5.13 3.79
N VAL A 225 -6.96 -4.41 4.02
CA VAL A 225 -5.54 -4.85 3.95
C VAL A 225 -5.19 -5.57 2.64
N PHE A 226 -5.81 -5.15 1.57
CA PHE A 226 -5.54 -5.54 0.20
C PHE A 226 -4.50 -4.61 -0.43
N SER A 227 -3.92 -5.04 -1.53
CA SER A 227 -3.02 -4.22 -2.34
C SER A 227 -3.82 -3.37 -3.31
N ALA A 228 -3.47 -2.09 -3.45
CA ALA A 228 -4.15 -1.16 -4.35
C ALA A 228 -3.16 -0.21 -5.03
N VAL A 229 -3.22 -0.13 -6.35
CA VAL A 229 -2.38 0.77 -7.14
C VAL A 229 -3.20 1.46 -8.24
N GLY A 230 -2.81 2.68 -8.58
CA GLY A 230 -3.34 3.40 -9.74
C GLY A 230 -2.48 3.15 -10.97
N ILE A 231 -3.10 2.80 -12.11
CA ILE A 231 -2.44 2.64 -13.40
C ILE A 231 -3.31 3.32 -14.46
N GLY A 232 -2.81 4.41 -15.05
CA GLY A 232 -3.62 5.21 -15.98
C GLY A 232 -4.88 5.73 -15.30
N LYS A 233 -6.05 5.42 -15.85
CA LYS A 233 -7.36 5.75 -15.27
C LYS A 233 -7.92 4.68 -14.34
N TYR A 234 -7.17 3.62 -14.09
CA TYR A 234 -7.64 2.44 -13.38
C TYR A 234 -7.06 2.34 -11.97
N ILE A 235 -7.85 1.80 -11.06
CA ILE A 235 -7.39 1.31 -9.76
C ILE A 235 -7.45 -0.21 -9.79
N ILE A 236 -6.31 -0.85 -9.50
CA ILE A 236 -6.20 -2.31 -9.42
C ILE A 236 -6.05 -2.69 -7.98
N ILE A 237 -6.86 -3.65 -7.54
CA ILE A 237 -6.77 -4.22 -6.20
C ILE A 237 -6.51 -5.73 -6.26
N TYR A 238 -5.83 -6.24 -5.26
CA TYR A 238 -5.57 -7.67 -5.10
C TYR A 238 -5.63 -8.12 -3.66
N GLY A 239 -6.29 -9.27 -3.43
CA GLY A 239 -6.30 -9.94 -2.14
C GLY A 239 -7.06 -9.18 -1.05
N GLY A 240 -6.58 -9.34 0.17
CA GLY A 240 -7.14 -8.71 1.34
C GLY A 240 -8.00 -9.62 2.20
N GLU A 241 -8.37 -9.12 3.37
CA GLU A 241 -9.19 -9.79 4.35
C GLU A 241 -10.66 -9.41 4.15
N VAL A 242 -11.52 -10.41 4.02
CA VAL A 242 -12.98 -10.26 3.82
C VAL A 242 -13.77 -10.60 5.06
N ASP A 243 -13.17 -11.29 6.02
CA ASP A 243 -13.76 -11.62 7.30
C ASP A 243 -12.63 -11.64 8.35
N PRO A 244 -12.66 -10.72 9.33
CA PRO A 244 -11.55 -10.59 10.28
C PRO A 244 -11.46 -11.77 11.23
N SER A 245 -10.25 -12.04 11.71
CA SER A 245 -10.02 -13.03 12.76
C SER A 245 -10.65 -12.62 14.08
N ASP A 246 -11.24 -13.55 14.80
CA ASP A 246 -11.68 -13.34 16.19
C ASP A 246 -10.54 -12.97 17.14
N LEU A 247 -9.30 -13.32 16.77
CA LEU A 247 -8.09 -12.96 17.49
C LEU A 247 -7.52 -11.58 17.08
N GLY A 248 -8.18 -10.87 16.18
CA GLY A 248 -7.68 -9.60 15.62
C GLY A 248 -6.32 -9.78 14.96
N HIS A 249 -5.36 -8.92 15.27
CA HIS A 249 -4.00 -8.96 14.70
C HIS A 249 -3.16 -10.17 15.11
N LEU A 250 -3.59 -10.95 16.08
CA LEU A 250 -2.89 -12.17 16.50
C LEU A 250 -3.20 -13.37 15.62
N GLY A 251 -4.26 -13.30 14.84
CA GLY A 251 -4.74 -14.40 14.00
C GLY A 251 -4.78 -14.05 12.52
N ALA A 252 -5.17 -15.04 11.72
CA ALA A 252 -5.52 -14.86 10.33
C ALA A 252 -7.04 -14.94 10.17
N GLY A 253 -7.60 -13.97 9.47
CA GLY A 253 -8.99 -14.01 9.04
C GLY A 253 -9.15 -14.79 7.73
N LYS A 254 -10.23 -14.52 7.03
CA LYS A 254 -10.49 -15.07 5.71
C LYS A 254 -9.94 -14.14 4.65
N PHE A 255 -8.98 -14.62 3.87
CA PHE A 255 -8.36 -13.87 2.78
C PHE A 255 -8.90 -14.28 1.42
N THR A 256 -8.85 -13.35 0.48
CA THR A 256 -9.18 -13.59 -0.93
C THR A 256 -7.94 -13.58 -1.80
N SER A 257 -8.03 -14.25 -2.96
CA SER A 257 -6.99 -14.30 -4.01
C SER A 257 -7.44 -13.67 -5.32
N GLU A 258 -8.39 -12.76 -5.28
CA GLU A 258 -8.99 -12.16 -6.44
C GLU A 258 -8.35 -10.81 -6.79
N ALA A 259 -8.22 -10.54 -8.09
CA ALA A 259 -7.85 -9.24 -8.63
C ALA A 259 -9.07 -8.56 -9.26
N TYR A 260 -9.23 -7.26 -8.99
CA TYR A 260 -10.29 -6.43 -9.58
C TYR A 260 -9.70 -5.14 -10.12
N VAL A 261 -10.40 -4.58 -11.10
CA VAL A 261 -10.07 -3.26 -11.65
C VAL A 261 -11.29 -2.36 -11.60
N LEU A 262 -11.10 -1.14 -11.09
CA LEU A 262 -12.08 -0.06 -11.16
C LEU A 262 -11.65 0.91 -12.27
N ASP A 263 -12.52 1.09 -13.26
CA ASP A 263 -12.39 2.20 -14.19
C ASP A 263 -12.95 3.47 -13.53
N THR A 264 -12.08 4.43 -13.24
CA THR A 264 -12.46 5.65 -12.50
C THR A 264 -13.28 6.64 -13.34
N GLU A 265 -13.34 6.49 -14.65
CA GLU A 265 -14.18 7.31 -15.53
C GLU A 265 -15.61 6.77 -15.62
N THR A 266 -15.76 5.46 -15.75
CA THR A 266 -17.07 4.80 -15.86
C THR A 266 -17.63 4.34 -14.53
N LEU A 267 -16.81 4.27 -13.48
CA LEU A 267 -17.13 3.78 -12.14
C LEU A 267 -17.61 2.33 -12.13
N ILE A 268 -17.08 1.54 -13.05
CA ILE A 268 -17.42 0.13 -13.20
C ILE A 268 -16.27 -0.75 -12.72
N TRP A 269 -16.59 -1.65 -11.80
CA TRP A 269 -15.70 -2.72 -11.38
C TRP A 269 -15.78 -3.91 -12.33
N LYS A 270 -14.62 -4.50 -12.61
CA LYS A 270 -14.51 -5.79 -13.28
C LYS A 270 -13.54 -6.68 -12.55
N ARG A 271 -13.89 -7.96 -12.44
CA ARG A 271 -12.93 -8.97 -11.99
C ARG A 271 -11.95 -9.24 -13.13
N LEU A 272 -10.67 -9.30 -12.77
CA LEU A 272 -9.63 -9.69 -13.71
C LEU A 272 -9.49 -11.21 -13.70
N ASP A 273 -9.48 -11.80 -14.89
CA ASP A 273 -9.06 -13.18 -15.05
C ASP A 273 -7.52 -13.20 -15.04
N ASP A 274 -6.96 -13.57 -13.92
CA ASP A 274 -5.52 -13.63 -13.68
C ASP A 274 -4.96 -15.07 -13.73
N GLY A 275 -5.76 -15.97 -14.30
CA GLY A 275 -5.41 -17.37 -14.53
C GLY A 275 -5.70 -18.29 -13.35
N PRO A 276 -5.54 -19.59 -13.56
CA PRO A 276 -5.70 -20.59 -12.50
C PRO A 276 -4.57 -20.46 -11.48
N GLY A 277 -4.84 -20.89 -10.26
CA GLY A 277 -3.81 -21.00 -9.22
C GLY A 277 -2.64 -21.84 -9.74
N SER A 278 -1.45 -21.25 -9.71
CA SER A 278 -0.18 -21.87 -10.10
C SER A 278 0.93 -21.36 -9.20
N ASP A 279 2.13 -21.89 -9.36
CA ASP A 279 3.29 -21.40 -8.60
C ASP A 279 3.63 -19.93 -8.89
N ASN A 280 3.11 -19.37 -9.98
CA ASN A 280 3.23 -17.97 -10.33
C ASN A 280 2.11 -17.09 -9.77
N HIS A 281 1.12 -17.64 -9.10
CA HIS A 281 0.01 -16.90 -8.51
C HIS A 281 0.21 -16.74 -6.99
N PRO A 282 -0.03 -15.53 -6.42
CA PRO A 282 0.22 -15.32 -4.99
C PRO A 282 -0.68 -16.12 -4.05
N GLY A 283 -1.87 -16.47 -4.48
CA GLY A 283 -2.88 -17.09 -3.61
C GLY A 283 -3.51 -16.09 -2.63
N PRO A 284 -4.39 -16.58 -1.73
CA PRO A 284 -5.07 -15.73 -0.76
C PRO A 284 -4.10 -15.19 0.28
N ARG A 285 -4.12 -13.88 0.46
CA ARG A 285 -3.28 -13.18 1.43
C ARG A 285 -3.75 -11.75 1.69
N GLY A 286 -3.32 -11.21 2.80
CA GLY A 286 -3.45 -9.80 3.13
C GLY A 286 -2.21 -9.29 3.85
N TRP A 287 -2.21 -8.01 4.21
CA TRP A 287 -1.11 -7.37 4.93
C TRP A 287 0.23 -7.40 4.17
N CYS A 288 0.16 -7.50 2.83
CA CYS A 288 1.31 -7.49 1.95
C CYS A 288 1.91 -6.09 1.83
N ALA A 289 3.20 -6.03 1.52
CA ALA A 289 3.78 -4.84 0.95
C ALA A 289 3.52 -4.82 -0.57
N PHE A 290 3.19 -3.67 -1.09
CA PHE A 290 2.90 -3.49 -2.51
C PHE A 290 3.30 -2.10 -3.00
N ALA A 291 3.55 -2.00 -4.28
CA ALA A 291 3.83 -0.74 -4.96
C ALA A 291 3.45 -0.84 -6.44
N ALA A 292 3.06 0.30 -7.01
CA ALA A 292 3.02 0.43 -8.46
C ALA A 292 4.46 0.44 -9.01
N GLY A 293 4.66 -0.16 -10.17
CA GLY A 293 5.97 -0.18 -10.79
C GLY A 293 5.92 -0.51 -12.27
N CYS A 294 7.05 -0.28 -12.93
CA CYS A 294 7.26 -0.64 -14.32
C CYS A 294 8.43 -1.63 -14.40
N LEU A 295 8.16 -2.86 -14.81
CA LEU A 295 9.19 -3.87 -15.06
C LEU A 295 9.15 -4.26 -16.53
N ASN A 296 10.32 -4.25 -17.18
CA ASN A 296 10.45 -4.60 -18.60
C ASN A 296 9.47 -3.83 -19.52
N GLY A 297 9.29 -2.54 -19.24
CA GLY A 297 8.39 -1.67 -20.00
C GLY A 297 6.89 -1.88 -19.74
N LYS A 298 6.51 -2.74 -18.79
CA LYS A 298 5.12 -3.00 -18.42
C LYS A 298 4.80 -2.41 -17.06
N GLN A 299 3.74 -1.63 -16.98
CA GLN A 299 3.22 -1.13 -15.71
C GLN A 299 2.44 -2.22 -14.99
N GLY A 300 2.56 -2.26 -13.67
CA GLY A 300 1.88 -3.27 -12.88
C GLY A 300 2.00 -3.06 -11.38
N LEU A 301 1.65 -4.12 -10.66
CA LEU A 301 1.64 -4.20 -9.20
C LEU A 301 2.76 -5.13 -8.74
N LEU A 302 3.68 -4.59 -7.93
CA LEU A 302 4.63 -5.36 -7.15
C LEU A 302 3.99 -5.78 -5.83
N LEU A 303 4.19 -7.04 -5.43
CA LEU A 303 3.62 -7.61 -4.21
C LEU A 303 4.64 -8.49 -3.51
N TYR A 304 4.96 -8.19 -2.25
CA TYR A 304 5.89 -8.97 -1.44
C TYR A 304 5.27 -9.42 -0.13
N GLY A 305 5.40 -10.71 0.17
CA GLY A 305 5.08 -11.27 1.47
C GLY A 305 3.60 -11.19 1.85
N GLY A 306 3.36 -10.84 3.09
CA GLY A 306 2.03 -10.76 3.67
C GLY A 306 1.71 -11.90 4.63
N ASN A 307 0.45 -11.97 5.05
CA ASN A 307 -0.08 -13.01 5.91
C ASN A 307 -0.98 -13.95 5.12
N SER A 308 -0.85 -15.26 5.38
CA SER A 308 -1.61 -16.33 4.75
C SER A 308 -2.84 -16.72 5.59
N PRO A 309 -3.80 -17.49 5.04
CA PRO A 309 -4.93 -18.03 5.81
C PRO A 309 -4.55 -18.92 6.97
N THR A 310 -3.36 -19.51 6.95
CA THR A 310 -2.80 -20.32 8.05
C THR A 310 -2.02 -19.49 9.07
N ASN A 311 -2.05 -18.17 8.95
CA ASN A 311 -1.30 -17.22 9.79
C ASN A 311 0.23 -17.30 9.64
N ASP A 312 0.69 -17.87 8.55
CA ASP A 312 2.11 -17.90 8.19
C ASP A 312 2.48 -16.61 7.46
N ARG A 313 3.60 -15.99 7.83
CA ARG A 313 4.17 -14.89 7.08
C ARG A 313 4.87 -15.43 5.85
N LEU A 314 4.79 -14.66 4.77
CA LEU A 314 5.23 -15.05 3.43
C LEU A 314 6.45 -14.23 3.00
N ASP A 315 7.27 -14.81 2.12
CA ASP A 315 8.52 -14.22 1.63
C ASP A 315 8.64 -14.24 0.10
N ASP A 316 7.56 -14.60 -0.58
CA ASP A 316 7.52 -14.62 -2.03
C ASP A 316 7.25 -13.25 -2.61
N PHE A 317 7.71 -13.05 -3.85
CA PHE A 317 7.69 -11.78 -4.53
C PHE A 317 7.09 -11.93 -5.92
N PHE A 318 6.10 -11.08 -6.25
CA PHE A 318 5.34 -11.17 -7.48
C PHE A 318 5.23 -9.84 -8.19
N PHE A 319 5.06 -9.92 -9.50
CA PHE A 319 4.67 -8.80 -10.33
C PHE A 319 3.41 -9.16 -11.15
N PHE A 320 2.41 -8.29 -11.06
CA PHE A 320 1.16 -8.42 -11.79
C PHE A 320 1.08 -7.40 -12.90
N THR A 321 0.85 -7.87 -14.13
CA THR A 321 0.63 -7.02 -15.31
C THR A 321 -0.83 -7.14 -15.75
N PRO A 322 -1.63 -6.08 -15.61
CA PRO A 322 -2.98 -6.07 -16.16
C PRO A 322 -2.96 -5.85 -17.68
N CYS A 323 -3.82 -6.56 -18.37
CA CYS A 323 -4.08 -6.35 -19.81
C CYS A 323 -5.34 -5.48 -19.93
N LEU A 324 -5.16 -4.17 -19.95
CA LEU A 324 -6.24 -3.19 -19.93
C LEU A 324 -6.71 -2.76 -21.33
N ASP A 325 -5.95 -3.09 -22.37
CA ASP A 325 -6.20 -2.67 -23.75
C ASP A 325 -7.32 -3.46 -24.47
N ALA A 326 -8.00 -4.38 -23.78
CA ALA A 326 -9.11 -5.14 -24.33
C ALA A 326 -10.47 -4.41 -24.24
N VAL A 327 -10.49 -3.18 -23.76
CA VAL A 327 -11.67 -2.31 -23.82
C VAL A 327 -11.53 -1.44 -25.07
N GLY A 328 -12.02 -2.01 -26.16
CA GLY A 328 -11.91 -1.44 -27.50
C GLY A 328 -12.31 0.02 -27.61
N TYR A 329 -11.66 0.65 -28.55
CA TYR A 329 -12.11 1.84 -29.24
C TYR A 329 -13.54 1.67 -29.77
#